data_d5a867f8741c124453dfdb4c78b998dc
#
_entry.id   d5a867f8741c124453dfdb4c78b998dc
#
_cell.length_a   1.000
_cell.length_b   1.000
_cell.length_c   1.000
_cell.angle_alpha   90.00
_cell.angle_beta   90.00
_cell.angle_gamma   90.00
#
_symmetry.space_group_name_H-M   'P 1'
#
loop_
_entity.id
_entity.type
_entity.pdbx_description
1 polymer ?
#
loop_
_entity_poly.entity_id
_entity_poly.type
_entity_poly.pdbx_seq_one_letter_code
_entity_poly.pdbx_strand_id
1 'polypeptide(L)'
;MKYYLFALLILGISCVFQGIDVSVWQNYINWPTVAQYNHFAIIRAGYGIGYVDSYFETNYQNAKAAGVKVGAYWYSYAGSTNDAVQEAYSVINTLRGKQFEWPIYYDIEEQSIFNAGIASAIAKAFCQVLEANKYYCGIYSSASSLNSYFDSYVREKFTIWVAHWDAAQPSYYGPYGLWQYRVGTTPGVNGQVDLDYGYIDFEPVMKQYGLNGY
;
A
#
# COMPACT_ATOMS: atom_id res chain seq x y z
N MET A 1 12.40 3.38 19.00
CA MET A 1 13.59 3.84 18.26
C MET A 1 13.10 4.83 17.21
N LYS A 2 13.56 6.09 17.25
CA LYS A 2 13.04 7.13 16.36
C LYS A 2 13.69 6.96 14.98
N TYR A 3 12.97 6.37 14.05
CA TYR A 3 13.37 6.41 12.64
C TYR A 3 12.91 7.75 12.07
N TYR A 4 13.76 8.77 12.14
CA TYR A 4 13.56 9.97 11.35
C TYR A 4 13.89 9.60 9.90
N LEU A 5 12.88 9.48 9.08
CA LEU A 5 13.07 9.49 7.63
C LEU A 5 13.55 10.90 7.27
N PHE A 6 14.86 11.08 7.17
CA PHE A 6 15.41 12.25 6.51
C PHE A 6 14.93 12.15 5.06
N ALA A 7 14.07 13.06 4.65
CA ALA A 7 13.81 13.33 3.26
C ALA A 7 15.16 13.72 2.63
N LEU A 8 15.85 12.75 2.04
CA LEU A 8 16.96 13.04 1.16
C LEU A 8 16.33 13.72 -0.07
N LEU A 9 16.38 15.06 -0.09
CA LEU A 9 16.19 15.86 -1.28
C LEU A 9 17.41 15.58 -2.19
N ILE A 10 17.40 14.44 -2.84
CA ILE A 10 18.27 14.23 -3.99
C ILE A 10 17.60 14.99 -5.12
N LEU A 11 18.16 16.15 -5.46
CA LEU A 11 17.98 16.79 -6.76
C LEU A 11 18.59 15.86 -7.83
N GLY A 12 17.84 14.84 -8.19
CA GLY A 12 18.15 13.89 -9.24
C GLY A 12 16.84 13.48 -9.87
N ILE A 13 16.80 13.40 -11.16
CA ILE A 13 15.70 13.02 -12.04
C ILE A 13 14.71 12.12 -11.26
N SER A 14 13.54 12.63 -10.96
CA SER A 14 12.49 11.89 -10.26
C SER A 14 12.09 10.72 -11.17
N CYS A 15 12.65 9.54 -10.93
CA CYS A 15 12.26 8.35 -11.66
C CYS A 15 10.86 7.97 -11.17
N VAL A 16 9.87 8.16 -12.03
CA VAL A 16 8.50 7.72 -11.76
C VAL A 16 8.42 6.25 -12.13
N PHE A 17 8.12 5.41 -11.15
CA PHE A 17 7.90 3.98 -11.36
C PHE A 17 6.44 3.74 -11.73
N GLN A 18 6.20 2.98 -12.80
CA GLN A 18 4.86 2.52 -13.15
C GLN A 18 4.55 1.23 -12.41
N GLY A 19 3.34 1.11 -11.89
CA GLY A 19 2.86 -0.06 -11.20
C GLY A 19 1.36 -0.25 -11.32
N ILE A 20 0.89 -1.30 -10.70
CA ILE A 20 -0.52 -1.66 -10.60
C ILE A 20 -0.86 -2.09 -9.19
N ASP A 21 -2.13 -1.97 -8.80
CA ASP A 21 -2.61 -2.70 -7.65
C ASP A 21 -3.68 -3.72 -8.06
N VAL A 22 -3.67 -4.86 -7.38
CA VAL A 22 -4.46 -6.03 -7.78
C VAL A 22 -5.01 -6.81 -6.59
N SER A 23 -6.10 -7.52 -6.84
CA SER A 23 -6.75 -8.41 -5.87
C SER A 23 -7.34 -9.63 -6.57
N VAL A 24 -8.22 -10.35 -5.90
CA VAL A 24 -9.03 -11.42 -6.51
C VAL A 24 -9.80 -10.95 -7.75
N TRP A 25 -10.13 -9.68 -7.86
CA TRP A 25 -10.97 -9.14 -8.95
C TRP A 25 -10.31 -9.18 -10.33
N GLN A 26 -8.97 -9.20 -10.40
CA GLN A 26 -8.23 -9.34 -11.64
C GLN A 26 -8.12 -10.81 -12.11
N ASN A 27 -8.53 -11.77 -11.28
CA ASN A 27 -8.43 -13.22 -11.58
C ASN A 27 -7.01 -13.64 -11.98
N TYR A 28 -6.86 -14.38 -13.07
CA TYR A 28 -5.56 -14.82 -13.58
C TYR A 28 -4.80 -13.66 -14.22
N ILE A 29 -3.55 -13.46 -13.78
CA ILE A 29 -2.63 -12.44 -14.28
C ILE A 29 -1.42 -13.11 -14.90
N ASN A 30 -1.04 -12.69 -16.12
CA ASN A 30 0.19 -13.09 -16.78
C ASN A 30 1.36 -12.20 -16.29
N TRP A 31 1.93 -12.55 -15.15
CA TRP A 31 2.99 -11.78 -14.51
C TRP A 31 4.26 -11.59 -15.35
N PRO A 32 4.75 -12.57 -16.15
CA PRO A 32 5.85 -12.33 -17.11
C PRO A 32 5.56 -11.23 -18.13
N THR A 33 4.29 -11.06 -18.52
CA THR A 33 3.90 -9.95 -19.39
C THR A 33 3.79 -8.64 -18.59
N VAL A 34 3.18 -8.65 -17.41
CA VAL A 34 3.08 -7.48 -16.51
C VAL A 34 4.46 -6.88 -16.22
N ALA A 35 5.47 -7.71 -15.97
CA ALA A 35 6.84 -7.29 -15.66
C ALA A 35 7.53 -6.49 -16.77
N GLN A 36 7.06 -6.55 -18.02
CA GLN A 36 7.59 -5.78 -19.12
C GLN A 36 7.12 -4.33 -19.14
N TYR A 37 6.02 -4.03 -18.43
CA TYR A 37 5.36 -2.72 -18.42
C TYR A 37 5.27 -2.08 -17.05
N ASN A 38 5.39 -2.87 -15.98
CA ASN A 38 5.21 -2.42 -14.60
C ASN A 38 6.40 -2.82 -13.73
N HIS A 39 6.93 -1.87 -12.97
CA HIS A 39 8.08 -2.08 -12.07
C HIS A 39 7.66 -2.72 -10.75
N PHE A 40 6.42 -2.44 -10.30
CA PHE A 40 5.92 -2.93 -9.03
C PHE A 40 4.43 -3.29 -9.09
N ALA A 41 4.00 -4.04 -8.10
CA ALA A 41 2.59 -4.30 -7.84
C ALA A 41 2.29 -4.23 -6.34
N ILE A 42 1.16 -3.61 -5.97
CA ILE A 42 0.62 -3.66 -4.61
C ILE A 42 -0.52 -4.68 -4.61
N ILE A 43 -0.34 -5.78 -3.87
CA ILE A 43 -1.25 -6.93 -3.93
C ILE A 43 -2.13 -6.96 -2.68
N ARG A 44 -3.45 -7.07 -2.85
CA ARG A 44 -4.33 -7.23 -1.69
C ARG A 44 -4.00 -8.51 -0.95
N ALA A 45 -3.53 -8.38 0.29
CA ALA A 45 -3.28 -9.52 1.16
C ALA A 45 -4.58 -10.03 1.81
N GLY A 46 -5.53 -9.12 2.07
CA GLY A 46 -6.81 -9.47 2.65
C GLY A 46 -7.61 -8.26 3.09
N TYR A 47 -8.59 -8.49 3.96
CA TYR A 47 -9.49 -7.47 4.47
C TYR A 47 -10.09 -7.88 5.82
N GLY A 48 -10.49 -6.89 6.60
CA GLY A 48 -11.13 -7.12 7.89
C GLY A 48 -10.31 -8.02 8.82
N ILE A 49 -10.95 -8.67 9.77
CA ILE A 49 -10.29 -9.56 10.73
C ILE A 49 -10.21 -10.97 10.15
N GLY A 50 -9.02 -11.39 9.71
CA GLY A 50 -8.72 -12.78 9.35
C GLY A 50 -9.10 -13.21 7.91
N TYR A 51 -9.61 -12.33 7.07
CA TYR A 51 -9.98 -12.68 5.69
C TYR A 51 -8.82 -12.44 4.72
N VAL A 52 -8.19 -13.52 4.26
CA VAL A 52 -7.11 -13.49 3.26
C VAL A 52 -7.71 -13.46 1.85
N ASP A 53 -7.15 -12.62 0.97
CA ASP A 53 -7.53 -12.61 -0.44
C ASP A 53 -7.14 -13.94 -1.10
N SER A 54 -8.08 -14.58 -1.78
CA SER A 54 -7.89 -15.93 -2.34
C SER A 54 -6.82 -16.01 -3.44
N TYR A 55 -6.47 -14.89 -4.07
CA TYR A 55 -5.42 -14.80 -5.07
C TYR A 55 -4.10 -14.26 -4.52
N PHE A 56 -4.05 -13.84 -3.25
CA PHE A 56 -2.86 -13.22 -2.68
C PHE A 56 -1.60 -14.06 -2.85
N GLU A 57 -1.64 -15.32 -2.41
CA GLU A 57 -0.48 -16.22 -2.48
C GLU A 57 -0.02 -16.45 -3.92
N THR A 58 -0.96 -16.72 -4.81
CA THR A 58 -0.68 -16.94 -6.24
C THR A 58 -0.08 -15.69 -6.88
N ASN A 59 -0.66 -14.52 -6.63
CA ASN A 59 -0.17 -13.27 -7.19
C ASN A 59 1.22 -12.93 -6.62
N TYR A 60 1.43 -13.07 -5.31
CA TYR A 60 2.72 -12.85 -4.68
C TYR A 60 3.82 -13.72 -5.30
N GLN A 61 3.62 -15.04 -5.35
CA GLN A 61 4.61 -15.97 -5.88
C GLN A 61 4.93 -15.70 -7.35
N ASN A 62 3.91 -15.49 -8.16
CA ASN A 62 4.10 -15.29 -9.60
C ASN A 62 4.70 -13.92 -9.93
N ALA A 63 4.32 -12.84 -9.21
CA ALA A 63 4.92 -11.51 -9.36
C ALA A 63 6.42 -11.55 -9.00
N LYS A 64 6.76 -12.17 -7.86
CA LYS A 64 8.16 -12.34 -7.44
C LYS A 64 8.96 -13.17 -8.44
N ALA A 65 8.41 -14.27 -8.93
CA ALA A 65 9.07 -15.10 -9.94
C ALA A 65 9.30 -14.36 -11.27
N ALA A 66 8.42 -13.43 -11.62
CA ALA A 66 8.55 -12.58 -12.80
C ALA A 66 9.49 -11.36 -12.59
N GLY A 67 9.99 -11.15 -11.37
CA GLY A 67 10.87 -10.02 -11.03
C GLY A 67 10.14 -8.70 -10.79
N VAL A 68 8.82 -8.72 -10.64
CA VAL A 68 8.04 -7.54 -10.23
C VAL A 68 8.28 -7.29 -8.75
N LYS A 69 8.61 -6.06 -8.37
CA LYS A 69 8.72 -5.65 -6.96
C LYS A 69 7.34 -5.61 -6.33
N VAL A 70 7.20 -6.14 -5.12
CA VAL A 70 5.88 -6.34 -4.50
C VAL A 70 5.74 -5.54 -3.22
N GLY A 71 4.60 -4.88 -3.06
CA GLY A 71 4.03 -4.43 -1.81
C GLY A 71 2.72 -5.16 -1.53
N ALA A 72 2.07 -4.82 -0.43
CA ALA A 72 0.77 -5.40 -0.12
C ALA A 72 -0.18 -4.34 0.45
N TYR A 73 -1.50 -4.60 0.37
CA TYR A 73 -2.46 -3.81 1.09
C TYR A 73 -3.50 -4.67 1.83
N TRP A 74 -4.10 -4.08 2.84
CA TRP A 74 -5.16 -4.67 3.65
C TRP A 74 -6.33 -3.72 3.75
N TYR A 75 -7.49 -4.15 3.27
CA TYR A 75 -8.71 -3.35 3.30
C TYR A 75 -9.35 -3.37 4.68
N SER A 76 -9.63 -2.19 5.23
CA SER A 76 -10.13 -2.03 6.58
C SER A 76 -11.65 -2.07 6.67
N TYR A 77 -12.14 -2.87 7.60
CA TYR A 77 -13.51 -2.80 8.13
C TYR A 77 -13.54 -2.45 9.62
N ALA A 78 -12.45 -1.90 10.16
CA ALA A 78 -12.31 -1.63 11.59
C ALA A 78 -13.34 -0.60 12.10
N GLY A 79 -14.17 -0.99 13.03
CA GLY A 79 -15.08 -0.11 13.77
C GLY A 79 -14.47 0.49 15.03
N SER A 80 -13.25 0.08 15.39
CA SER A 80 -12.51 0.55 16.57
C SER A 80 -11.00 0.38 16.39
N THR A 81 -10.21 1.00 17.28
CA THR A 81 -8.76 0.79 17.33
C THR A 81 -8.39 -0.65 17.69
N ASN A 82 -9.22 -1.34 18.47
CA ASN A 82 -9.01 -2.76 18.77
C ASN A 82 -9.17 -3.63 17.52
N ASP A 83 -10.17 -3.35 16.68
CA ASP A 83 -10.34 -4.07 15.42
C ASP A 83 -9.16 -3.84 14.48
N ALA A 84 -8.68 -2.59 14.38
CA ALA A 84 -7.48 -2.27 13.60
C ALA A 84 -6.23 -3.04 14.08
N VAL A 85 -6.08 -3.22 15.39
CA VAL A 85 -5.02 -4.08 15.97
C VAL A 85 -5.20 -5.54 15.55
N GLN A 86 -6.44 -6.07 15.54
CA GLN A 86 -6.71 -7.44 15.09
C GLN A 86 -6.47 -7.61 13.58
N GLU A 87 -6.84 -6.61 12.78
CA GLU A 87 -6.52 -6.58 11.35
C GLU A 87 -5.00 -6.57 11.13
N ALA A 88 -4.24 -5.78 11.91
CA ALA A 88 -2.78 -5.76 11.83
C ALA A 88 -2.14 -7.13 12.13
N TYR A 89 -2.62 -7.85 13.14
CA TYR A 89 -2.17 -9.22 13.39
C TYR A 89 -2.57 -10.19 12.28
N SER A 90 -3.72 -9.98 11.65
CA SER A 90 -4.14 -10.77 10.48
C SER A 90 -3.18 -10.58 9.31
N VAL A 91 -2.77 -9.33 9.04
CA VAL A 91 -1.72 -9.00 8.06
C VAL A 91 -0.41 -9.71 8.39
N ILE A 92 0.11 -9.54 9.61
CA ILE A 92 1.39 -10.13 10.02
C ILE A 92 1.38 -11.66 9.82
N ASN A 93 0.29 -12.33 10.17
CA ASN A 93 0.16 -13.76 9.98
C ASN A 93 0.17 -14.16 8.49
N THR A 94 -0.51 -13.37 7.64
CA THR A 94 -0.60 -13.60 6.19
C THR A 94 0.75 -13.36 5.49
N LEU A 95 1.51 -12.35 5.93
CA LEU A 95 2.78 -11.96 5.31
C LEU A 95 3.99 -12.72 5.86
N ARG A 96 3.82 -13.54 6.88
CA ARG A 96 4.93 -14.26 7.54
C ARG A 96 5.76 -15.07 6.55
N GLY A 97 7.09 -14.90 6.61
CA GLY A 97 8.05 -15.62 5.76
C GLY A 97 8.14 -15.08 4.32
N LYS A 98 7.52 -13.96 4.03
CA LYS A 98 7.57 -13.29 2.73
C LYS A 98 8.41 -12.02 2.78
N GLN A 99 8.94 -11.59 1.64
CA GLN A 99 9.70 -10.34 1.49
C GLN A 99 8.99 -9.38 0.53
N PHE A 100 8.92 -8.11 0.93
CA PHE A 100 8.27 -7.08 0.13
C PHE A 100 9.21 -5.89 -0.07
N GLU A 101 9.42 -5.50 -1.31
CA GLU A 101 10.23 -4.35 -1.68
C GLU A 101 9.51 -3.02 -1.45
N TRP A 102 8.17 -3.05 -1.45
CA TRP A 102 7.29 -1.91 -1.26
C TRP A 102 6.57 -1.99 0.09
N PRO A 103 5.99 -0.85 0.58
CA PRO A 103 5.28 -0.81 1.86
C PRO A 103 4.09 -1.77 1.95
N ILE A 104 3.65 -1.98 3.20
CA ILE A 104 2.38 -2.62 3.51
C ILE A 104 1.38 -1.52 3.83
N TYR A 105 0.36 -1.36 2.98
CA TYR A 105 -0.59 -0.28 3.09
C TYR A 105 -1.86 -0.71 3.84
N TYR A 106 -2.33 0.14 4.73
CA TYR A 106 -3.65 0.04 5.32
C TYR A 106 -4.62 0.87 4.50
N ASP A 107 -5.58 0.22 3.89
CA ASP A 107 -6.55 0.78 2.98
C ASP A 107 -7.81 1.18 3.77
N ILE A 108 -8.01 2.49 3.92
CA ILE A 108 -9.09 3.08 4.73
C ILE A 108 -9.97 3.92 3.81
N GLU A 109 -11.14 3.37 3.44
CA GLU A 109 -12.08 4.06 2.54
C GLU A 109 -13.56 3.83 2.90
N GLU A 110 -13.85 3.03 3.94
CA GLU A 110 -15.21 2.81 4.39
C GLU A 110 -15.85 4.08 4.98
N GLN A 111 -17.02 4.47 4.45
CA GLN A 111 -17.73 5.65 4.90
C GLN A 111 -18.13 5.59 6.39
N SER A 112 -18.36 4.39 6.91
CA SER A 112 -18.63 4.15 8.35
C SER A 112 -17.47 4.60 9.24
N ILE A 113 -16.23 4.39 8.81
CA ILE A 113 -15.00 4.82 9.51
C ILE A 113 -14.92 6.35 9.56
N PHE A 114 -15.20 7.00 8.43
CA PHE A 114 -15.18 8.46 8.32
C PHE A 114 -16.30 9.10 9.15
N ASN A 115 -17.52 8.55 9.08
CA ASN A 115 -18.66 9.02 9.88
C ASN A 115 -18.42 8.87 11.38
N ALA A 116 -17.72 7.85 11.83
CA ALA A 116 -17.34 7.65 13.22
C ALA A 116 -16.16 8.54 13.66
N GLY A 117 -15.46 9.22 12.74
CA GLY A 117 -14.32 10.09 13.04
C GLY A 117 -13.09 9.34 13.57
N ILE A 118 -12.93 8.06 13.24
CA ILE A 118 -11.87 7.20 13.81
C ILE A 118 -10.71 6.91 12.86
N ALA A 119 -10.74 7.43 11.63
CA ALA A 119 -9.74 7.12 10.58
C ALA A 119 -8.29 7.26 11.05
N SER A 120 -7.94 8.39 11.67
CA SER A 120 -6.58 8.59 12.20
C SER A 120 -6.24 7.66 13.36
N ALA A 121 -7.22 7.35 14.22
CA ALA A 121 -6.99 6.49 15.38
C ALA A 121 -6.70 5.05 14.96
N ILE A 122 -7.49 4.50 14.02
CA ILE A 122 -7.28 3.14 13.50
C ILE A 122 -6.00 3.05 12.66
N ALA A 123 -5.69 4.06 11.84
CA ALA A 123 -4.42 4.14 11.09
C ALA A 123 -3.21 4.05 12.02
N LYS A 124 -3.20 4.82 13.11
CA LYS A 124 -2.13 4.78 14.12
C LYS A 124 -2.04 3.41 14.80
N ALA A 125 -3.17 2.85 15.23
CA ALA A 125 -3.21 1.58 15.93
C ALA A 125 -2.68 0.43 15.05
N PHE A 126 -3.11 0.36 13.80
CA PHE A 126 -2.66 -0.64 12.84
C PHE A 126 -1.16 -0.50 12.54
N CYS A 127 -0.73 0.71 12.14
CA CYS A 127 0.66 0.93 11.77
C CYS A 127 1.64 0.75 12.93
N GLN A 128 1.26 1.08 14.17
CA GLN A 128 2.10 0.82 15.35
C GLN A 128 2.38 -0.68 15.53
N VAL A 129 1.39 -1.54 15.30
CA VAL A 129 1.57 -3.00 15.38
C VAL A 129 2.47 -3.49 14.24
N LEU A 130 2.26 -3.03 13.00
CA LEU A 130 3.12 -3.39 11.87
C LEU A 130 4.58 -2.97 12.10
N GLU A 131 4.80 -1.72 12.47
CA GLU A 131 6.15 -1.18 12.72
C GLU A 131 6.87 -1.92 13.86
N ALA A 132 6.14 -2.29 14.93
CA ALA A 132 6.67 -3.10 16.03
C ALA A 132 7.12 -4.51 15.56
N ASN A 133 6.52 -5.02 14.50
CA ASN A 133 6.83 -6.31 13.89
C ASN A 133 7.71 -6.18 12.61
N LYS A 134 8.41 -5.06 12.45
CA LYS A 134 9.35 -4.81 11.36
C LYS A 134 8.72 -4.72 9.95
N TYR A 135 7.46 -4.33 9.85
CA TYR A 135 6.85 -3.98 8.59
C TYR A 135 6.80 -2.46 8.40
N TYR A 136 7.13 -2.00 7.21
CA TYR A 136 7.02 -0.58 6.83
C TYR A 136 5.59 -0.28 6.44
N CYS A 137 4.89 0.47 7.30
CA CYS A 137 3.47 0.76 7.12
C CYS A 137 3.24 2.04 6.32
N GLY A 138 2.28 1.98 5.40
CA GLY A 138 1.71 3.12 4.69
C GLY A 138 0.20 3.19 4.84
N ILE A 139 -0.39 4.29 4.41
CA ILE A 139 -1.84 4.53 4.42
C ILE A 139 -2.32 4.80 3.00
N TYR A 140 -3.36 4.08 2.58
CA TYR A 140 -4.10 4.39 1.36
C TYR A 140 -5.46 4.99 1.69
N SER A 141 -5.82 6.03 0.97
CA SER A 141 -7.18 6.58 0.90
C SER A 141 -7.30 7.57 -0.26
N SER A 142 -8.51 8.04 -0.55
CA SER A 142 -8.73 9.10 -1.52
C SER A 142 -8.11 10.43 -1.08
N ALA A 143 -7.74 11.29 -2.03
CA ALA A 143 -7.21 12.63 -1.76
C ALA A 143 -8.16 13.46 -0.88
N SER A 144 -9.46 13.36 -1.14
CA SER A 144 -10.48 14.07 -0.34
C SER A 144 -10.56 13.56 1.09
N SER A 145 -10.52 12.23 1.26
CA SER A 145 -10.55 11.61 2.60
C SER A 145 -9.29 11.93 3.40
N LEU A 146 -8.11 11.84 2.76
CA LEU A 146 -6.84 12.19 3.40
C LEU A 146 -6.80 13.64 3.90
N ASN A 147 -7.36 14.57 3.13
CA ASN A 147 -7.44 15.97 3.54
C ASN A 147 -8.45 16.22 4.68
N SER A 148 -9.56 15.45 4.72
CA SER A 148 -10.70 15.75 5.57
C SER A 148 -10.72 14.95 6.88
N TYR A 149 -10.25 13.71 6.88
CA TYR A 149 -10.45 12.77 7.99
C TYR A 149 -9.16 12.30 8.67
N PHE A 150 -8.00 12.61 8.08
CA PHE A 150 -6.72 12.22 8.67
C PHE A 150 -6.00 13.42 9.26
N ASP A 151 -5.52 13.29 10.49
CA ASP A 151 -4.75 14.33 11.15
C ASP A 151 -3.33 14.48 10.57
N SER A 152 -2.65 15.57 10.91
CA SER A 152 -1.31 15.87 10.42
C SER A 152 -0.29 14.80 10.81
N TYR A 153 -0.45 14.20 12.01
CA TYR A 153 0.47 13.15 12.45
C TYR A 153 0.46 11.94 11.50
N VAL A 154 -0.73 11.46 11.10
CA VAL A 154 -0.85 10.33 10.16
C VAL A 154 -0.25 10.69 8.80
N ARG A 155 -0.60 11.88 8.29
CA ARG A 155 -0.17 12.36 6.97
C ARG A 155 1.33 12.63 6.85
N GLU A 156 2.00 12.93 7.96
CA GLU A 156 3.45 13.23 8.00
C GLU A 156 4.29 12.03 8.44
N LYS A 157 3.73 11.15 9.30
CA LYS A 157 4.46 10.03 9.87
C LYS A 157 4.54 8.83 8.93
N PHE A 158 3.45 8.52 8.23
CA PHE A 158 3.36 7.35 7.37
C PHE A 158 3.49 7.72 5.89
N THR A 159 4.03 6.81 5.09
CA THR A 159 4.00 7.00 3.64
C THR A 159 2.55 6.92 3.14
N ILE A 160 2.20 7.84 2.25
CA ILE A 160 0.83 7.92 1.72
C ILE A 160 0.79 7.35 0.30
N TRP A 161 -0.20 6.52 0.06
CA TRP A 161 -0.67 6.11 -1.24
C TRP A 161 -2.02 6.79 -1.49
N VAL A 162 -1.99 7.83 -2.31
CA VAL A 162 -3.16 8.66 -2.55
C VAL A 162 -3.92 8.20 -3.79
N ALA A 163 -5.24 8.06 -3.69
CA ALA A 163 -6.11 7.86 -4.84
C ALA A 163 -6.71 9.20 -5.30
N HIS A 164 -6.50 9.54 -6.57
CA HIS A 164 -7.18 10.63 -7.26
C HIS A 164 -7.12 10.38 -8.76
N TRP A 165 -8.20 9.88 -9.30
CA TRP A 165 -8.27 9.38 -10.67
C TRP A 165 -8.47 10.49 -11.69
N ASP A 166 -7.89 10.28 -12.88
CA ASP A 166 -8.04 11.13 -14.07
C ASP A 166 -7.74 12.62 -13.83
N ALA A 167 -6.86 12.91 -12.89
CA ALA A 167 -6.35 14.24 -12.58
C ALA A 167 -4.94 14.44 -13.13
N ALA A 168 -4.51 15.70 -13.31
CA ALA A 168 -3.14 16.00 -13.69
C ALA A 168 -2.15 15.77 -12.53
N GLN A 169 -2.63 15.89 -11.29
CA GLN A 169 -1.92 15.62 -10.05
C GLN A 169 -2.94 15.41 -8.92
N PRO A 170 -2.58 14.71 -7.83
CA PRO A 170 -3.47 14.59 -6.69
C PRO A 170 -3.79 15.94 -6.06
N SER A 171 -5.06 16.16 -5.71
CA SER A 171 -5.47 17.33 -4.89
C SER A 171 -5.27 17.09 -3.39
N TYR A 172 -4.25 16.32 -3.05
CA TYR A 172 -3.82 16.05 -1.68
C TYR A 172 -2.77 17.07 -1.24
N TYR A 173 -2.88 17.60 -0.01
CA TYR A 173 -2.03 18.69 0.49
C TYR A 173 -0.79 18.24 1.27
N GLY A 174 -0.53 16.93 1.32
CA GLY A 174 0.62 16.36 2.03
C GLY A 174 1.61 15.65 1.11
N PRO A 175 2.73 15.14 1.66
CA PRO A 175 3.66 14.30 0.92
C PRO A 175 3.05 12.92 0.65
N TYR A 176 3.36 12.35 -0.52
CA TYR A 176 2.95 10.99 -0.88
C TYR A 176 4.07 10.26 -1.62
N GLY A 177 4.13 8.96 -1.43
CA GLY A 177 5.09 8.09 -2.10
C GLY A 177 4.50 7.32 -3.28
N LEU A 178 3.18 7.21 -3.33
CA LEU A 178 2.45 6.44 -4.33
C LEU A 178 1.15 7.16 -4.70
N TRP A 179 0.78 7.12 -5.98
CA TRP A 179 -0.45 7.71 -6.51
C TRP A 179 -1.18 6.71 -7.42
N GLN A 180 -2.38 6.28 -6.99
CA GLN A 180 -3.33 5.58 -7.84
C GLN A 180 -4.03 6.61 -8.71
N TYR A 181 -3.65 6.68 -9.99
CA TYR A 181 -4.02 7.81 -10.84
C TYR A 181 -5.18 7.54 -11.78
N ARG A 182 -5.51 6.27 -12.03
CA ARG A 182 -6.67 5.90 -12.83
C ARG A 182 -6.97 4.41 -12.80
N VAL A 183 -8.20 4.07 -13.16
CA VAL A 183 -8.58 2.71 -13.58
C VAL A 183 -8.32 2.58 -15.08
N GLY A 184 -7.62 1.53 -15.50
CA GLY A 184 -7.23 1.37 -16.91
C GLY A 184 -6.95 -0.07 -17.29
N THR A 185 -6.07 -0.26 -18.26
CA THR A 185 -5.62 -1.59 -18.70
C THR A 185 -4.11 -1.62 -18.78
N THR A 186 -3.53 -2.79 -18.50
CA THR A 186 -2.11 -3.08 -18.74
C THR A 186 -1.96 -4.45 -19.37
N PRO A 187 -0.97 -4.65 -20.27
CA PRO A 187 -0.72 -5.98 -20.83
C PRO A 187 -0.43 -7.00 -19.72
N GLY A 188 -1.03 -8.19 -19.84
CA GLY A 188 -0.90 -9.26 -18.86
C GLY A 188 -2.06 -9.34 -17.86
N VAL A 189 -2.93 -8.32 -17.78
CA VAL A 189 -4.16 -8.33 -16.98
C VAL A 189 -5.37 -8.31 -17.90
N ASN A 190 -6.33 -9.20 -17.65
CA ASN A 190 -7.59 -9.21 -18.40
C ASN A 190 -8.59 -8.25 -17.74
N GLY A 191 -9.06 -7.25 -18.52
CA GLY A 191 -10.02 -6.24 -18.03
C GLY A 191 -9.34 -5.04 -17.39
N GLN A 192 -10.04 -4.41 -16.47
CA GLN A 192 -9.59 -3.21 -15.78
C GLN A 192 -8.71 -3.53 -14.58
N VAL A 193 -7.76 -2.65 -14.34
CA VAL A 193 -6.85 -2.68 -13.20
C VAL A 193 -6.51 -1.25 -12.78
N ASP A 194 -6.23 -1.06 -11.51
CA ASP A 194 -5.78 0.22 -11.01
C ASP A 194 -4.32 0.44 -11.37
N LEU A 195 -4.03 1.66 -11.86
CA LEU A 195 -2.71 2.06 -12.35
C LEU A 195 -2.09 3.07 -11.40
N ASP A 196 -0.81 2.86 -11.08
CA ASP A 196 -0.08 3.58 -10.07
C ASP A 196 1.19 4.23 -10.57
N TYR A 197 1.51 5.41 -10.00
CA TYR A 197 2.83 6.02 -10.07
C TYR A 197 3.52 5.99 -8.71
N GLY A 198 4.71 5.37 -8.65
CA GLY A 198 5.58 5.41 -7.48
C GLY A 198 6.66 6.47 -7.63
N TYR A 199 6.89 7.25 -6.57
CA TYR A 199 7.85 8.36 -6.55
C TYR A 199 9.07 8.08 -5.67
N ILE A 200 9.05 6.95 -4.95
CA ILE A 200 10.11 6.54 -4.01
C ILE A 200 10.50 5.10 -4.35
N ASP A 201 11.80 4.83 -4.49
CA ASP A 201 12.32 3.46 -4.48
C ASP A 201 12.43 3.00 -3.03
N PHE A 202 11.48 2.17 -2.59
CA PHE A 202 11.42 1.70 -1.21
C PHE A 202 12.37 0.52 -0.92
N GLU A 203 12.79 -0.24 -1.92
CA GLU A 203 13.60 -1.45 -1.72
C GLU A 203 14.91 -1.19 -0.94
N PRO A 204 15.70 -0.13 -1.23
CA PRO A 204 16.88 0.18 -0.45
C PRO A 204 16.59 0.42 1.04
N VAL A 205 15.45 1.07 1.34
CA VAL A 205 15.01 1.32 2.73
C VAL A 205 14.68 0.00 3.43
N MET A 206 13.93 -0.89 2.77
CA MET A 206 13.57 -2.21 3.34
C MET A 206 14.82 -3.01 3.69
N LYS A 207 15.78 -3.08 2.76
CA LYS A 207 17.05 -3.80 2.95
C LYS A 207 17.92 -3.17 4.04
N GLN A 208 18.09 -1.85 4.01
CA GLN A 208 18.96 -1.14 4.95
C GLN A 208 18.51 -1.30 6.41
N TYR A 209 17.20 -1.31 6.65
CA TYR A 209 16.63 -1.35 8.01
C TYR A 209 16.09 -2.73 8.42
N GLY A 210 16.23 -3.76 7.58
CA GLY A 210 15.72 -5.10 7.85
C GLY A 210 14.21 -5.11 8.06
N LEU A 211 13.47 -4.47 7.12
CA LEU A 211 12.02 -4.36 7.16
C LEU A 211 11.38 -5.29 6.12
N ASN A 212 10.07 -5.55 6.26
CA ASN A 212 9.28 -6.31 5.30
C ASN A 212 9.87 -7.69 4.94
N GLY A 213 10.52 -8.34 5.91
CA GLY A 213 11.10 -9.68 5.74
C GLY A 213 12.56 -9.72 5.26
N TYR A 214 13.21 -8.57 5.11
CA TYR A 214 14.66 -8.47 4.85
C TYR A 214 15.50 -8.59 6.10
#